data_6eeacb3703a3bfcc318cdca52647b3da
#
_entry.id   6eeacb3703a3bfcc318cdca52647b3da
#
_cell.length_a   1.000
_cell.length_b   1.000
_cell.length_c   1.000
_cell.angle_alpha   90.00
_cell.angle_beta   90.00
_cell.angle_gamma   90.00
#
_symmetry.space_group_name_H-M   'P 1'
#
loop_
_entity.id
_entity.type
_entity.pdbx_description
1 polymer ?
#
loop_
_entity_poly.entity_id
_entity_poly.type
_entity_poly.pdbx_seq_one_letter_code
_entity_poly.pdbx_strand_id
1 'polypeptide(L)'
;AENIGIAKPDAAVITNIGVAHIEYLGSREGILKAKMEITEGMTPGSPLILNGDDDMLATVDCPQFKTIYYGMENKNCQVKGKDVQEETAQTRFTILWNGQEFPAVIPTIGKHNVLNALAAFAVGIEFGMQPQTIVDALTGYKPSGMRQRVVQRSGICVVEDCYNAGPDSMKAAIQTFGSMQRLQKKRGRKILVMGDMLELGDYAQQAHYEAGECAGRTDIDIIICVGQLSRAAVKGAQEVCSSRQKVLHFDDKEQLTEKLLSLVQPGDTLWIKGSRGMKLEEVLSRLYERF
;
A
#
# COMPACT_ATOMS: atom_id res chain seq x y z
N ALA A 1 3.45 24.92 -2.62
CA ALA A 1 3.84 25.99 -3.58
C ALA A 1 5.29 26.48 -3.33
N GLU A 2 5.69 26.88 -2.13
CA GLU A 2 7.04 27.45 -1.88
C GLU A 2 8.21 26.53 -2.30
N ASN A 3 8.09 25.22 -2.08
CA ASN A 3 9.15 24.26 -2.43
C ASN A 3 9.25 23.94 -3.94
N ILE A 4 8.20 24.13 -4.70
CA ILE A 4 8.11 23.77 -6.12
C ILE A 4 8.86 24.79 -6.99
N GLY A 5 8.79 26.07 -6.65
CA GLY A 5 9.59 27.13 -7.29
C GLY A 5 11.10 26.91 -7.17
N ILE A 6 11.54 26.10 -6.20
CA ILE A 6 12.94 25.73 -5.98
C ILE A 6 13.29 24.47 -6.78
N ALA A 7 12.42 23.46 -6.82
CA ALA A 7 12.73 22.14 -7.37
C ALA A 7 12.75 22.11 -8.91
N LYS A 8 11.89 22.89 -9.59
CA LYS A 8 11.74 22.95 -11.08
C LYS A 8 11.84 21.56 -11.72
N PRO A 9 10.88 20.65 -11.46
CA PRO A 9 11.01 19.26 -11.86
C PRO A 9 10.90 19.11 -13.39
N ASP A 10 11.73 18.24 -13.97
CA ASP A 10 11.71 17.88 -15.41
C ASP A 10 10.52 16.96 -15.74
N ALA A 11 9.97 16.26 -14.77
CA ALA A 11 8.78 15.43 -14.88
C ALA A 11 8.07 15.34 -13.53
N ALA A 12 6.77 15.08 -13.55
CA ALA A 12 6.00 14.80 -12.33
C ALA A 12 5.24 13.48 -12.41
N VAL A 13 5.11 12.82 -11.27
CA VAL A 13 4.31 11.59 -11.11
C VAL A 13 3.34 11.79 -9.96
N ILE A 14 2.04 11.57 -10.20
CA ILE A 14 1.03 11.53 -9.15
C ILE A 14 0.38 10.15 -9.17
N THR A 15 0.53 9.42 -8.07
CA THR A 15 0.17 8.00 -8.00
C THR A 15 -1.27 7.76 -7.59
N ASN A 16 -1.85 8.60 -6.74
CA ASN A 16 -3.25 8.51 -6.32
C ASN A 16 -3.72 9.81 -5.66
N ILE A 17 -5.04 9.96 -5.56
CA ILE A 17 -5.73 10.97 -4.74
C ILE A 17 -6.60 10.22 -3.73
N GLY A 18 -5.96 9.73 -2.68
CA GLY A 18 -6.66 9.12 -1.55
C GLY A 18 -7.16 10.16 -0.55
N VAL A 19 -7.31 9.75 0.71
CA VAL A 19 -7.76 10.60 1.82
C VAL A 19 -6.65 10.91 2.83
N ALA A 20 -5.39 10.62 2.49
CA ALA A 20 -4.26 10.97 3.34
C ALA A 20 -4.18 12.50 3.50
N HIS A 21 -3.97 12.96 4.75
CA HIS A 21 -3.94 14.38 5.13
C HIS A 21 -5.25 15.17 4.88
N ILE A 22 -6.39 14.48 4.76
CA ILE A 22 -7.70 15.11 4.53
C ILE A 22 -8.08 16.08 5.65
N GLU A 23 -7.59 15.85 6.86
CA GLU A 23 -7.76 16.75 8.01
C GLU A 23 -7.28 18.19 7.69
N TYR A 24 -6.19 18.32 6.93
CA TYR A 24 -5.58 19.61 6.59
C TYR A 24 -6.07 20.17 5.26
N LEU A 25 -6.44 19.31 4.31
CA LEU A 25 -6.78 19.68 2.94
C LEU A 25 -8.30 19.70 2.66
N GLY A 26 -9.09 19.28 3.65
CA GLY A 26 -10.54 19.40 3.69
C GLY A 26 -11.31 18.41 2.82
N SER A 27 -10.84 18.10 1.60
CA SER A 27 -11.51 17.19 0.67
C SER A 27 -10.53 16.52 -0.29
N ARG A 28 -11.00 15.52 -1.05
CA ARG A 28 -10.18 14.90 -2.12
C ARG A 28 -9.83 15.88 -3.23
N GLU A 29 -10.72 16.83 -3.55
CA GLU A 29 -10.44 17.94 -4.49
C GLU A 29 -9.33 18.84 -3.95
N GLY A 30 -9.33 19.13 -2.64
CA GLY A 30 -8.25 19.85 -1.97
C GLY A 30 -6.91 19.11 -2.06
N ILE A 31 -6.93 17.79 -1.88
CA ILE A 31 -5.75 16.94 -2.02
C ILE A 31 -5.26 16.92 -3.48
N LEU A 32 -6.17 16.79 -4.46
CA LEU A 32 -5.82 16.87 -5.87
C LEU A 32 -5.14 18.20 -6.18
N LYS A 33 -5.77 19.30 -5.78
CA LYS A 33 -5.21 20.65 -5.99
C LYS A 33 -3.80 20.79 -5.40
N ALA A 34 -3.61 20.36 -4.16
CA ALA A 34 -2.31 20.43 -3.49
C ALA A 34 -1.24 19.56 -4.17
N LYS A 35 -1.59 18.34 -4.64
CA LYS A 35 -0.65 17.50 -5.38
C LYS A 35 -0.34 18.03 -6.77
N MET A 36 -1.32 18.66 -7.44
CA MET A 36 -1.13 19.29 -8.75
C MET A 36 -0.25 20.53 -8.70
N GLU A 37 -0.05 21.16 -7.55
CA GLU A 37 0.94 22.26 -7.38
C GLU A 37 2.34 21.87 -7.88
N ILE A 38 2.69 20.56 -7.91
CA ILE A 38 3.96 20.09 -8.47
C ILE A 38 4.18 20.56 -9.92
N THR A 39 3.11 20.81 -10.65
CA THR A 39 3.17 21.27 -12.05
C THR A 39 3.56 22.76 -12.20
N GLU A 40 3.44 23.56 -11.15
CA GLU A 40 3.74 25.00 -11.19
C GLU A 40 5.21 25.30 -11.50
N GLY A 41 6.11 24.38 -11.14
CA GLY A 41 7.55 24.50 -11.41
C GLY A 41 8.02 23.82 -12.69
N MET A 42 7.11 23.16 -13.45
CA MET A 42 7.44 22.41 -14.66
C MET A 42 7.49 23.30 -15.90
N THR A 43 8.36 22.95 -16.83
CA THR A 43 8.38 23.55 -18.17
C THR A 43 7.24 23.00 -19.04
N PRO A 44 6.53 23.84 -19.85
CA PRO A 44 5.56 23.33 -20.81
C PRO A 44 6.13 22.22 -21.70
N GLY A 45 5.35 21.17 -21.92
CA GLY A 45 5.77 19.98 -22.67
C GLY A 45 6.45 18.89 -21.81
N SER A 46 6.80 19.17 -20.56
CA SER A 46 7.35 18.16 -19.64
C SER A 46 6.37 17.01 -19.36
N PRO A 47 6.86 15.78 -19.11
CA PRO A 47 6.01 14.64 -18.79
C PRO A 47 5.26 14.81 -17.47
N LEU A 48 3.94 14.62 -17.50
CA LEU A 48 3.06 14.50 -16.34
C LEU A 48 2.47 13.08 -16.33
N ILE A 49 2.91 12.26 -15.41
CA ILE A 49 2.58 10.84 -15.36
C ILE A 49 1.53 10.61 -14.27
N LEU A 50 0.35 10.13 -14.65
CA LEU A 50 -0.82 10.01 -13.80
C LEU A 50 -1.36 8.59 -13.78
N ASN A 51 -1.84 8.16 -12.62
CA ASN A 51 -2.57 6.91 -12.48
C ASN A 51 -3.97 7.07 -13.10
N GLY A 52 -4.21 6.40 -14.21
CA GLY A 52 -5.49 6.43 -14.90
C GLY A 52 -6.59 5.58 -14.26
N ASP A 53 -6.25 4.73 -13.28
CA ASP A 53 -7.22 3.98 -12.49
C ASP A 53 -7.72 4.77 -11.25
N ASP A 54 -7.10 5.90 -10.95
CA ASP A 54 -7.57 6.82 -9.91
C ASP A 54 -8.66 7.73 -10.50
N ASP A 55 -9.83 7.74 -9.88
CA ASP A 55 -11.02 8.44 -10.36
C ASP A 55 -10.82 9.96 -10.51
N MET A 56 -10.02 10.57 -9.63
CA MET A 56 -9.72 12.00 -9.67
C MET A 56 -8.65 12.30 -10.73
N LEU A 57 -7.57 11.52 -10.77
CA LEU A 57 -6.47 11.73 -11.72
C LEU A 57 -6.90 11.45 -13.17
N ALA A 58 -7.81 10.50 -13.38
CA ALA A 58 -8.36 10.19 -14.70
C ALA A 58 -9.12 11.36 -15.36
N THR A 59 -9.53 12.36 -14.57
CA THR A 59 -10.24 13.57 -15.06
C THR A 59 -9.33 14.77 -15.28
N VAL A 60 -8.04 14.66 -14.96
CA VAL A 60 -7.10 15.78 -15.08
C VAL A 60 -6.88 16.11 -16.55
N ASP A 61 -7.11 17.37 -16.92
CA ASP A 61 -6.82 17.92 -18.22
C ASP A 61 -5.76 19.03 -18.09
N CYS A 62 -4.56 18.76 -18.58
CA CYS A 62 -3.41 19.67 -18.51
C CYS A 62 -2.71 19.74 -19.89
N PRO A 63 -3.30 20.39 -20.89
CA PRO A 63 -2.81 20.40 -22.27
C PRO A 63 -1.42 21.02 -22.45
N GLN A 64 -0.96 21.80 -21.46
CA GLN A 64 0.38 22.37 -21.44
C GLN A 64 1.48 21.34 -21.17
N PHE A 65 1.15 20.12 -20.68
CA PHE A 65 2.09 19.06 -20.36
C PHE A 65 1.86 17.83 -21.25
N LYS A 66 2.88 17.02 -21.41
CA LYS A 66 2.76 15.70 -22.01
C LYS A 66 2.18 14.73 -20.96
N THR A 67 0.85 14.62 -20.90
CA THR A 67 0.19 13.74 -19.93
C THR A 67 0.23 12.29 -20.39
N ILE A 68 0.71 11.39 -19.52
CA ILE A 68 0.82 9.96 -19.73
C ILE A 68 0.07 9.25 -18.62
N TYR A 69 -0.93 8.46 -19.01
CA TYR A 69 -1.70 7.64 -18.08
C TYR A 69 -1.16 6.22 -18.01
N TYR A 70 -1.01 5.70 -16.79
CA TYR A 70 -0.74 4.30 -16.54
C TYR A 70 -1.85 3.69 -15.67
N GLY A 71 -2.08 2.38 -15.80
CA GLY A 71 -3.11 1.69 -15.04
C GLY A 71 -3.28 0.23 -15.45
N MET A 72 -4.23 -0.44 -14.82
CA MET A 72 -4.59 -1.82 -15.13
C MET A 72 -6.03 -1.93 -15.66
N GLU A 73 -6.93 -1.09 -15.17
CA GLU A 73 -8.36 -1.16 -15.45
C GLU A 73 -8.79 -0.15 -16.54
N ASN A 74 -8.24 1.06 -16.55
CA ASN A 74 -8.60 2.09 -17.50
C ASN A 74 -8.02 1.79 -18.89
N LYS A 75 -8.92 1.60 -19.87
CA LYS A 75 -8.57 1.27 -21.26
C LYS A 75 -7.80 2.37 -22.00
N ASN A 76 -7.85 3.60 -21.52
CA ASN A 76 -7.22 4.76 -22.16
C ASN A 76 -5.77 4.98 -21.72
N CYS A 77 -5.24 4.17 -20.79
CA CYS A 77 -3.85 4.26 -20.38
C CYS A 77 -2.89 3.89 -21.51
N GLN A 78 -1.80 4.63 -21.65
CA GLN A 78 -0.71 4.35 -22.57
C GLN A 78 0.21 3.22 -22.07
N VAL A 79 0.39 3.13 -20.75
CA VAL A 79 1.14 2.05 -20.09
C VAL A 79 0.16 1.22 -19.29
N LYS A 80 -0.01 -0.06 -19.66
CA LYS A 80 -1.00 -0.94 -19.02
C LYS A 80 -0.37 -2.15 -18.36
N GLY A 81 -0.87 -2.51 -17.17
CA GLY A 81 -0.56 -3.77 -16.52
C GLY A 81 -1.68 -4.78 -16.73
N LYS A 82 -1.33 -6.04 -17.01
CA LYS A 82 -2.28 -7.14 -17.13
C LYS A 82 -1.70 -8.46 -16.61
N ASP A 83 -2.52 -9.49 -16.53
CA ASP A 83 -2.12 -10.86 -16.15
C ASP A 83 -1.39 -10.91 -14.80
N VAL A 84 -1.88 -10.17 -13.82
CA VAL A 84 -1.24 -10.03 -12.49
C VAL A 84 -1.40 -11.33 -11.71
N GLN A 85 -0.27 -11.90 -11.30
CA GLN A 85 -0.17 -13.12 -10.48
C GLN A 85 0.68 -12.84 -9.24
N GLU A 86 0.03 -12.85 -8.08
CA GLU A 86 0.70 -12.67 -6.78
C GLU A 86 1.23 -14.01 -6.27
N GLU A 87 2.52 -14.05 -5.96
CA GLU A 87 3.19 -15.17 -5.29
C GLU A 87 3.56 -14.80 -3.85
N THR A 88 4.22 -15.67 -3.12
CA THR A 88 4.51 -15.44 -1.67
C THR A 88 5.35 -14.20 -1.41
N ALA A 89 6.28 -13.84 -2.31
CA ALA A 89 7.23 -12.73 -2.10
C ALA A 89 7.47 -11.90 -3.38
N GLN A 90 6.72 -12.14 -4.44
CA GLN A 90 6.87 -11.43 -5.70
C GLN A 90 5.53 -11.38 -6.44
N THR A 91 5.43 -10.47 -7.39
CA THR A 91 4.30 -10.37 -8.30
C THR A 91 4.80 -10.42 -9.74
N ARG A 92 4.20 -11.32 -10.55
CA ARG A 92 4.39 -11.41 -12.00
C ARG A 92 3.26 -10.68 -12.69
N PHE A 93 3.56 -9.97 -13.77
CA PHE A 93 2.56 -9.29 -14.58
C PHE A 93 3.14 -8.99 -15.96
N THR A 94 2.30 -8.54 -16.86
CA THR A 94 2.72 -8.11 -18.21
C THR A 94 2.49 -6.60 -18.34
N ILE A 95 3.50 -5.87 -18.81
CA ILE A 95 3.37 -4.46 -19.20
C ILE A 95 3.06 -4.42 -20.67
N LEU A 96 1.97 -3.74 -21.06
CA LEU A 96 1.60 -3.45 -22.45
C LEU A 96 1.90 -1.98 -22.73
N TRP A 97 2.77 -1.73 -23.72
CA TRP A 97 3.15 -0.40 -24.16
C TRP A 97 3.40 -0.40 -25.68
N ASN A 98 2.82 0.56 -26.41
CA ASN A 98 2.89 0.67 -27.88
C ASN A 98 2.60 -0.65 -28.62
N GLY A 99 1.62 -1.42 -28.15
CA GLY A 99 1.23 -2.70 -28.75
C GLY A 99 2.19 -3.86 -28.49
N GLN A 100 3.27 -3.64 -27.74
CA GLN A 100 4.23 -4.68 -27.33
C GLN A 100 3.99 -5.10 -25.89
N GLU A 101 4.33 -6.36 -25.59
CA GLU A 101 4.18 -6.98 -24.27
C GLU A 101 5.55 -7.23 -23.64
N PHE A 102 5.69 -6.84 -22.39
CA PHE A 102 6.91 -7.00 -21.61
C PHE A 102 6.58 -7.75 -20.31
N PRO A 103 6.88 -9.06 -20.23
CA PRO A 103 6.73 -9.81 -18.97
C PRO A 103 7.63 -9.22 -17.90
N ALA A 104 7.05 -8.91 -16.74
CA ALA A 104 7.73 -8.22 -15.65
C ALA A 104 7.54 -8.96 -14.32
N VAL A 105 8.52 -8.81 -13.43
CA VAL A 105 8.48 -9.34 -12.06
C VAL A 105 8.95 -8.26 -11.10
N ILE A 106 8.22 -8.08 -10.01
CA ILE A 106 8.64 -7.23 -8.89
C ILE A 106 8.76 -8.07 -7.62
N PRO A 107 9.81 -7.91 -6.80
CA PRO A 107 10.02 -8.65 -5.55
C PRO A 107 9.20 -8.06 -4.39
N THR A 108 7.91 -7.88 -4.62
CA THR A 108 6.92 -7.40 -3.66
C THR A 108 5.53 -7.85 -4.09
N ILE A 109 4.57 -7.78 -3.20
CA ILE A 109 3.21 -8.27 -3.39
C ILE A 109 2.20 -7.12 -3.41
N GLY A 110 1.06 -7.35 -4.06
CA GLY A 110 -0.06 -6.40 -4.10
C GLY A 110 -0.15 -5.59 -5.39
N LYS A 111 -1.37 -5.46 -5.88
CA LYS A 111 -1.71 -4.72 -7.10
C LYS A 111 -1.20 -3.27 -7.10
N HIS A 112 -1.20 -2.61 -5.93
CA HIS A 112 -0.68 -1.25 -5.80
C HIS A 112 0.82 -1.15 -6.13
N ASN A 113 1.61 -2.20 -5.90
CA ASN A 113 3.01 -2.24 -6.30
C ASN A 113 3.18 -2.47 -7.80
N VAL A 114 2.24 -3.15 -8.45
CA VAL A 114 2.18 -3.20 -9.92
C VAL A 114 1.95 -1.79 -10.48
N LEU A 115 0.99 -1.03 -9.93
CA LEU A 115 0.77 0.37 -10.33
C LEU A 115 2.03 1.23 -10.15
N ASN A 116 2.75 1.07 -9.04
CA ASN A 116 4.02 1.76 -8.83
C ASN A 116 5.09 1.37 -9.87
N ALA A 117 5.14 0.10 -10.27
CA ALA A 117 6.05 -0.38 -11.32
C ALA A 117 5.68 0.18 -12.69
N LEU A 118 4.38 0.30 -13.01
CA LEU A 118 3.91 0.93 -14.25
C LEU A 118 4.28 2.42 -14.30
N ALA A 119 4.15 3.13 -13.17
CA ALA A 119 4.62 4.51 -13.05
C ALA A 119 6.13 4.62 -13.32
N ALA A 120 6.94 3.74 -12.71
CA ALA A 120 8.38 3.71 -12.92
C ALA A 120 8.74 3.37 -14.37
N PHE A 121 8.01 2.45 -15.01
CA PHE A 121 8.17 2.14 -16.42
C PHE A 121 7.87 3.37 -17.30
N ALA A 122 6.75 4.07 -17.05
CA ALA A 122 6.40 5.29 -17.77
C ALA A 122 7.48 6.37 -17.66
N VAL A 123 8.02 6.59 -16.44
CA VAL A 123 9.17 7.50 -16.24
C VAL A 123 10.36 7.06 -17.07
N GLY A 124 10.77 5.81 -16.99
CA GLY A 124 11.93 5.29 -17.71
C GLY A 124 11.81 5.50 -19.22
N ILE A 125 10.65 5.23 -19.79
CA ILE A 125 10.36 5.47 -21.21
C ILE A 125 10.52 6.95 -21.59
N GLU A 126 9.97 7.86 -20.78
CA GLU A 126 10.04 9.30 -21.05
C GLU A 126 11.47 9.85 -20.98
N PHE A 127 12.32 9.22 -20.20
CA PHE A 127 13.76 9.55 -20.15
C PHE A 127 14.64 8.70 -21.11
N GLY A 128 14.01 8.03 -22.09
CA GLY A 128 14.72 7.36 -23.19
C GLY A 128 15.33 6.01 -22.84
N MET A 129 14.96 5.39 -21.73
CA MET A 129 15.43 4.04 -21.40
C MET A 129 14.74 3.00 -22.32
N GLN A 130 15.49 1.95 -22.67
CA GLN A 130 14.91 0.82 -23.40
C GLN A 130 13.92 0.05 -22.51
N PRO A 131 12.73 -0.34 -23.03
CA PRO A 131 11.70 -1.01 -22.24
C PRO A 131 12.22 -2.25 -21.48
N GLN A 132 13.00 -3.10 -22.12
CA GLN A 132 13.56 -4.29 -21.49
C GLN A 132 14.52 -3.95 -20.33
N THR A 133 15.32 -2.90 -20.46
CA THR A 133 16.22 -2.44 -19.39
C THR A 133 15.43 -2.00 -18.16
N ILE A 134 14.29 -1.33 -18.35
CA ILE A 134 13.41 -0.92 -17.25
C ILE A 134 12.82 -2.17 -16.56
N VAL A 135 12.29 -3.11 -17.34
CA VAL A 135 11.70 -4.35 -16.83
C VAL A 135 12.72 -5.16 -16.02
N ASP A 136 13.94 -5.30 -16.54
CA ASP A 136 15.02 -6.00 -15.85
C ASP A 136 15.38 -5.32 -14.51
N ALA A 137 15.40 -3.97 -14.50
CA ALA A 137 15.68 -3.19 -13.30
C ALA A 137 14.60 -3.33 -12.23
N LEU A 138 13.33 -3.54 -12.61
CA LEU A 138 12.23 -3.75 -11.65
C LEU A 138 12.45 -4.97 -10.76
N THR A 139 13.14 -6.01 -11.25
CA THR A 139 13.47 -7.20 -10.45
C THR A 139 14.44 -6.92 -9.31
N GLY A 140 15.24 -5.86 -9.43
CA GLY A 140 16.18 -5.39 -8.42
C GLY A 140 15.58 -4.47 -7.34
N TYR A 141 14.28 -4.18 -7.41
CA TYR A 141 13.63 -3.31 -6.44
C TYR A 141 13.78 -3.87 -5.03
N LYS A 142 14.12 -3.01 -4.09
CA LYS A 142 14.16 -3.34 -2.65
C LYS A 142 13.23 -2.39 -1.92
N PRO A 143 12.21 -2.90 -1.21
CA PRO A 143 11.36 -2.05 -0.39
C PRO A 143 12.19 -1.23 0.58
N SER A 144 11.98 0.09 0.61
CA SER A 144 12.68 0.98 1.53
C SER A 144 11.99 1.02 2.88
N GLY A 145 12.76 0.94 3.96
CA GLY A 145 12.24 0.99 5.32
C GLY A 145 11.29 -0.18 5.63
N MET A 146 10.26 0.09 6.44
CA MET A 146 9.24 -0.88 6.86
C MET A 146 7.98 -0.77 5.98
N ARG A 147 8.17 -0.93 4.66
CA ARG A 147 7.09 -0.93 3.66
C ARG A 147 7.01 -2.30 3.03
N GLN A 148 6.13 -3.16 3.56
CA GLN A 148 5.93 -4.55 3.10
C GLN A 148 7.22 -5.38 3.04
N ARG A 149 8.15 -5.14 3.96
CA ARG A 149 9.36 -5.96 4.07
C ARG A 149 9.00 -7.32 4.65
N VAL A 150 9.25 -8.38 3.89
CA VAL A 150 9.00 -9.75 4.34
C VAL A 150 10.24 -10.27 5.08
N VAL A 151 10.06 -10.66 6.33
CA VAL A 151 11.10 -11.25 7.19
C VAL A 151 10.67 -12.65 7.60
N GLN A 152 11.53 -13.64 7.32
CA GLN A 152 11.33 -15.01 7.79
C GLN A 152 12.34 -15.30 8.89
N ARG A 153 11.85 -15.76 10.07
CA ARG A 153 12.69 -16.03 11.23
C ARG A 153 12.06 -17.07 12.13
N SER A 154 12.83 -18.07 12.56
CA SER A 154 12.41 -19.11 13.50
C SER A 154 11.06 -19.76 13.18
N GLY A 155 10.76 -19.93 11.88
CA GLY A 155 9.53 -20.56 11.41
C GLY A 155 8.31 -19.65 11.35
N ILE A 156 8.42 -18.36 11.65
CA ILE A 156 7.40 -17.34 11.41
C ILE A 156 7.74 -16.50 10.19
N CYS A 157 6.69 -15.94 9.56
CA CYS A 157 6.83 -14.94 8.50
C CYS A 157 6.20 -13.63 8.97
N VAL A 158 6.92 -12.52 8.88
CA VAL A 158 6.43 -11.20 9.27
C VAL A 158 6.51 -10.24 8.09
N VAL A 159 5.39 -9.60 7.76
CA VAL A 159 5.34 -8.49 6.81
C VAL A 159 5.36 -7.19 7.61
N GLU A 160 6.49 -6.52 7.59
CA GLU A 160 6.67 -5.22 8.22
C GLU A 160 6.16 -4.11 7.32
N ASP A 161 5.06 -3.47 7.72
CA ASP A 161 4.40 -2.42 6.94
C ASP A 161 3.97 -1.25 7.85
N CYS A 162 4.85 -0.85 8.78
CA CYS A 162 4.56 0.15 9.81
C CYS A 162 5.28 1.49 9.61
N TYR A 163 5.70 1.82 8.40
CA TYR A 163 6.22 3.15 8.09
C TYR A 163 5.14 4.21 8.12
N ASN A 164 3.97 3.93 7.55
CA ASN A 164 2.78 4.78 7.59
C ASN A 164 1.53 3.97 7.25
N ALA A 165 0.35 4.49 7.65
CA ALA A 165 -0.93 3.90 7.32
C ALA A 165 -1.96 5.00 7.01
N GLY A 166 -2.66 4.79 5.91
CA GLY A 166 -3.87 5.53 5.54
C GLY A 166 -4.90 4.56 5.01
N PRO A 167 -6.18 4.98 4.83
CA PRO A 167 -7.30 4.09 4.54
C PRO A 167 -7.08 3.20 3.31
N ASP A 168 -6.64 3.76 2.19
CA ASP A 168 -6.41 3.01 0.95
C ASP A 168 -5.28 1.99 1.12
N SER A 169 -4.17 2.41 1.72
CA SER A 169 -3.02 1.53 1.95
C SER A 169 -3.31 0.45 2.99
N MET A 170 -4.18 0.72 3.98
CA MET A 170 -4.63 -0.26 4.95
C MET A 170 -5.53 -1.31 4.28
N LYS A 171 -6.53 -0.89 3.50
CA LYS A 171 -7.40 -1.81 2.75
C LYS A 171 -6.62 -2.67 1.76
N ALA A 172 -5.67 -2.07 1.02
CA ALA A 172 -4.79 -2.81 0.11
C ALA A 172 -3.95 -3.87 0.83
N ALA A 173 -3.37 -3.53 1.99
CA ALA A 173 -2.62 -4.48 2.82
C ALA A 173 -3.49 -5.64 3.31
N ILE A 174 -4.70 -5.34 3.79
CA ILE A 174 -5.68 -6.35 4.26
C ILE A 174 -6.06 -7.32 3.13
N GLN A 175 -6.40 -6.80 1.96
CA GLN A 175 -6.77 -7.61 0.80
C GLN A 175 -5.61 -8.50 0.34
N THR A 176 -4.41 -7.91 0.21
CA THR A 176 -3.20 -8.66 -0.14
C THR A 176 -2.92 -9.75 0.90
N PHE A 177 -3.00 -9.44 2.20
CA PHE A 177 -2.78 -10.43 3.24
C PHE A 177 -3.85 -11.52 3.26
N GLY A 178 -5.10 -11.15 3.02
CA GLY A 178 -6.21 -12.10 2.89
C GLY A 178 -5.98 -13.12 1.76
N SER A 179 -5.47 -12.67 0.61
CA SER A 179 -5.21 -13.54 -0.55
C SER A 179 -3.89 -14.32 -0.47
N MET A 180 -2.92 -13.89 0.36
CA MET A 180 -1.64 -14.60 0.52
C MET A 180 -1.83 -16.07 0.87
N GLN A 181 -0.98 -16.94 0.29
CA GLN A 181 -0.92 -18.33 0.70
C GLN A 181 -0.38 -18.48 2.13
N ARG A 182 -0.95 -19.41 2.88
CA ARG A 182 -0.46 -19.71 4.23
C ARG A 182 0.93 -20.34 4.17
N LEU A 183 1.81 -19.95 5.09
CA LEU A 183 3.17 -20.47 5.18
C LEU A 183 3.18 -22.00 5.32
N GLN A 184 2.22 -22.54 6.07
CA GLN A 184 1.98 -23.98 6.19
C GLN A 184 0.51 -24.27 5.85
N LYS A 185 0.26 -24.98 4.76
CA LYS A 185 -1.10 -25.23 4.18
C LYS A 185 -2.16 -25.72 5.19
N LYS A 186 -1.77 -26.40 6.28
CA LYS A 186 -2.72 -26.98 7.26
C LYS A 186 -2.66 -26.40 8.67
N ARG A 187 -1.63 -25.64 9.06
CA ARG A 187 -1.41 -25.19 10.45
C ARG A 187 -1.04 -23.72 10.59
N GLY A 188 -0.59 -23.06 9.53
CA GLY A 188 -0.18 -21.65 9.59
C GLY A 188 -1.39 -20.73 9.74
N ARG A 189 -1.36 -19.83 10.73
CA ARG A 189 -2.38 -18.79 10.92
C ARG A 189 -1.93 -17.48 10.29
N LYS A 190 -2.90 -16.70 9.86
CA LYS A 190 -2.73 -15.30 9.44
C LYS A 190 -3.12 -14.39 10.61
N ILE A 191 -2.20 -13.57 11.06
CA ILE A 191 -2.38 -12.63 12.17
C ILE A 191 -2.17 -11.21 11.65
N LEU A 192 -3.22 -10.42 11.58
CA LEU A 192 -3.16 -9.02 11.20
C LEU A 192 -3.10 -8.14 12.44
N VAL A 193 -2.13 -7.23 12.49
CA VAL A 193 -2.05 -6.16 13.48
C VAL A 193 -2.29 -4.83 12.80
N MET A 194 -3.37 -4.16 13.15
CA MET A 194 -3.75 -2.84 12.67
C MET A 194 -3.60 -1.81 13.79
N GLY A 195 -2.67 -0.88 13.61
CA GLY A 195 -2.58 0.33 14.45
C GLY A 195 -3.45 1.46 13.93
N ASP A 196 -3.55 2.52 14.71
CA ASP A 196 -4.30 3.72 14.32
C ASP A 196 -3.77 4.31 13.01
N MET A 197 -4.71 4.78 12.19
CA MET A 197 -4.47 5.65 11.04
C MET A 197 -4.66 7.10 11.50
N LEU A 198 -3.55 7.83 11.62
CA LEU A 198 -3.54 9.21 12.11
C LEU A 198 -3.80 10.22 10.97
N GLU A 199 -4.05 11.49 11.34
CA GLU A 199 -4.23 12.63 10.42
C GLU A 199 -5.47 12.50 9.50
N LEU A 200 -6.52 11.85 10.01
CA LEU A 200 -7.77 11.66 9.27
C LEU A 200 -8.92 12.58 9.76
N GLY A 201 -8.72 13.32 10.86
CA GLY A 201 -9.75 14.19 11.41
C GLY A 201 -11.07 13.45 11.64
N ASP A 202 -12.18 14.05 11.23
CA ASP A 202 -13.52 13.49 11.39
C ASP A 202 -13.74 12.19 10.60
N TYR A 203 -12.91 11.94 9.58
CA TYR A 203 -12.98 10.72 8.79
C TYR A 203 -12.40 9.50 9.51
N ALA A 204 -11.68 9.68 10.62
CA ALA A 204 -10.96 8.61 11.32
C ALA A 204 -11.87 7.44 11.73
N GLN A 205 -13.03 7.71 12.32
CA GLN A 205 -13.96 6.68 12.77
C GLN A 205 -14.44 5.80 11.62
N GLN A 206 -14.87 6.42 10.52
CA GLN A 206 -15.38 5.72 9.35
C GLN A 206 -14.27 4.91 8.68
N ALA A 207 -13.07 5.48 8.52
CA ALA A 207 -11.94 4.81 7.89
C ALA A 207 -11.50 3.55 8.65
N HIS A 208 -11.45 3.62 9.99
CA HIS A 208 -11.12 2.46 10.82
C HIS A 208 -12.21 1.40 10.77
N TYR A 209 -13.50 1.81 10.85
CA TYR A 209 -14.61 0.88 10.75
C TYR A 209 -14.57 0.10 9.42
N GLU A 210 -14.39 0.78 8.29
CA GLU A 210 -14.30 0.17 6.97
C GLU A 210 -13.08 -0.75 6.81
N ALA A 211 -11.94 -0.38 7.42
CA ALA A 211 -10.76 -1.26 7.45
C ALA A 211 -11.03 -2.54 8.24
N GLY A 212 -11.72 -2.43 9.37
CA GLY A 212 -12.15 -3.57 10.16
C GLY A 212 -13.12 -4.48 9.41
N GLU A 213 -14.13 -3.90 8.79
CA GLU A 213 -15.09 -4.62 7.93
C GLU A 213 -14.35 -5.35 6.79
N CYS A 214 -13.42 -4.68 6.13
CA CYS A 214 -12.59 -5.29 5.09
C CYS A 214 -11.82 -6.50 5.65
N ALA A 215 -11.19 -6.38 6.82
CA ALA A 215 -10.44 -7.47 7.44
C ALA A 215 -11.34 -8.66 7.83
N GLY A 216 -12.52 -8.39 8.39
CA GLY A 216 -13.48 -9.43 8.77
C GLY A 216 -14.01 -10.26 7.60
N ARG A 217 -14.01 -9.70 6.38
CA ARG A 217 -14.42 -10.40 5.15
C ARG A 217 -13.32 -11.25 4.51
N THR A 218 -12.10 -11.26 5.06
CA THR A 218 -10.94 -11.98 4.49
C THR A 218 -10.70 -13.32 5.18
N ASP A 219 -9.73 -14.11 4.65
CA ASP A 219 -9.24 -15.36 5.25
C ASP A 219 -8.12 -15.09 6.29
N ILE A 220 -8.30 -14.10 7.16
CA ILE A 220 -7.39 -13.78 8.27
C ILE A 220 -7.93 -14.43 9.54
N ASP A 221 -7.11 -15.19 10.27
CA ASP A 221 -7.57 -15.93 11.45
C ASP A 221 -7.69 -15.05 12.70
N ILE A 222 -6.75 -14.11 12.86
CA ILE A 222 -6.70 -13.24 14.04
C ILE A 222 -6.49 -11.80 13.59
N ILE A 223 -7.42 -10.94 13.94
CA ILE A 223 -7.39 -9.51 13.69
C ILE A 223 -7.13 -8.83 15.04
N ILE A 224 -6.03 -8.10 15.13
CA ILE A 224 -5.65 -7.37 16.35
C ILE A 224 -5.62 -5.89 16.02
N CYS A 225 -6.40 -5.11 16.73
CA CYS A 225 -6.44 -3.66 16.62
C CYS A 225 -5.74 -3.03 17.83
N VAL A 226 -4.90 -2.02 17.62
CA VAL A 226 -4.19 -1.32 18.69
C VAL A 226 -4.29 0.19 18.53
N GLY A 227 -4.67 0.86 19.64
CA GLY A 227 -4.88 2.30 19.72
C GLY A 227 -6.33 2.69 19.89
N GLN A 228 -6.58 3.97 20.14
CA GLN A 228 -7.92 4.45 20.48
C GLN A 228 -8.86 4.50 19.26
N LEU A 229 -8.35 4.93 18.10
CA LEU A 229 -9.14 5.04 16.87
C LEU A 229 -9.48 3.66 16.31
N SER A 230 -8.60 2.69 16.47
CA SER A 230 -8.77 1.31 15.98
C SER A 230 -9.90 0.54 16.68
N ARG A 231 -10.51 1.07 17.75
CA ARG A 231 -11.75 0.54 18.34
C ARG A 231 -12.90 0.51 17.33
N ALA A 232 -12.94 1.45 16.38
CA ALA A 232 -13.92 1.43 15.30
C ALA A 232 -13.68 0.24 14.35
N ALA A 233 -12.42 -0.12 14.10
CA ALA A 233 -12.08 -1.29 13.28
C ALA A 233 -12.55 -2.60 13.94
N VAL A 234 -12.46 -2.70 15.27
CA VAL A 234 -13.02 -3.86 16.00
C VAL A 234 -14.51 -4.03 15.71
N LYS A 235 -15.28 -2.94 15.78
CA LYS A 235 -16.74 -2.97 15.49
C LYS A 235 -16.99 -3.44 14.05
N GLY A 236 -16.35 -2.82 13.06
CA GLY A 236 -16.50 -3.21 11.68
C GLY A 236 -16.13 -4.68 11.41
N ALA A 237 -15.04 -5.17 12.02
CA ALA A 237 -14.65 -6.57 11.89
C ALA A 237 -15.67 -7.52 12.52
N GLN A 238 -16.13 -7.23 13.73
CA GLN A 238 -17.06 -8.09 14.48
C GLN A 238 -18.42 -8.25 13.80
N GLU A 239 -18.87 -7.26 13.04
CA GLU A 239 -20.16 -7.31 12.35
C GLU A 239 -20.16 -8.31 11.16
N VAL A 240 -18.99 -8.60 10.60
CA VAL A 240 -18.90 -9.42 9.39
C VAL A 240 -17.98 -10.65 9.54
N CYS A 241 -17.24 -10.76 10.65
CA CYS A 241 -16.29 -11.86 10.84
C CYS A 241 -17.00 -13.21 11.01
N SER A 242 -16.34 -14.26 10.50
CA SER A 242 -16.80 -15.63 10.74
C SER A 242 -16.51 -16.09 12.17
N SER A 243 -17.21 -17.13 12.65
CA SER A 243 -16.97 -17.73 13.96
C SER A 243 -15.57 -18.31 14.16
N ARG A 244 -14.78 -18.47 13.09
CA ARG A 244 -13.39 -18.96 13.13
C ARG A 244 -12.39 -17.85 13.40
N GLN A 245 -12.75 -16.61 13.10
CA GLN A 245 -11.88 -15.46 13.27
C GLN A 245 -11.93 -14.95 14.71
N LYS A 246 -10.80 -14.47 15.19
CA LYS A 246 -10.70 -13.80 16.49
C LYS A 246 -10.39 -12.33 16.27
N VAL A 247 -11.17 -11.46 16.89
CA VAL A 247 -10.96 -10.01 16.88
C VAL A 247 -10.56 -9.58 18.28
N LEU A 248 -9.41 -8.94 18.41
CA LEU A 248 -8.84 -8.48 19.67
C LEU A 248 -8.54 -6.99 19.60
N HIS A 249 -8.58 -6.30 20.75
CA HIS A 249 -8.21 -4.90 20.89
C HIS A 249 -7.26 -4.70 22.05
N PHE A 250 -6.29 -3.78 21.86
CA PHE A 250 -5.40 -3.30 22.90
C PHE A 250 -5.30 -1.79 22.84
N ASP A 251 -5.24 -1.13 23.99
CA ASP A 251 -5.16 0.34 24.04
C ASP A 251 -3.74 0.84 23.76
N ASP A 252 -2.73 0.02 24.07
CA ASP A 252 -1.32 0.37 23.95
C ASP A 252 -0.46 -0.77 23.37
N LYS A 253 0.78 -0.42 23.03
CA LYS A 253 1.76 -1.33 22.42
C LYS A 253 2.29 -2.37 23.38
N GLU A 254 2.35 -2.06 24.65
CA GLU A 254 2.87 -2.94 25.71
C GLU A 254 1.97 -4.16 25.85
N GLN A 255 0.67 -3.97 26.00
CA GLN A 255 -0.32 -5.04 26.06
C GLN A 255 -0.36 -5.85 24.75
N LEU A 256 -0.29 -5.17 23.60
CA LEU A 256 -0.16 -5.83 22.28
C LEU A 256 1.07 -6.73 22.27
N THR A 257 2.23 -6.22 22.70
CA THR A 257 3.51 -6.93 22.66
C THR A 257 3.46 -8.20 23.52
N GLU A 258 2.99 -8.09 24.76
CA GLU A 258 2.82 -9.23 25.66
C GLU A 258 1.91 -10.30 25.06
N LYS A 259 0.81 -9.85 24.43
CA LYS A 259 -0.11 -10.75 23.75
C LYS A 259 0.54 -11.46 22.58
N LEU A 260 1.24 -10.74 21.71
CA LEU A 260 1.93 -11.33 20.55
C LEU A 260 3.00 -12.32 20.99
N LEU A 261 3.80 -11.98 22.00
CA LEU A 261 4.81 -12.89 22.57
C LEU A 261 4.19 -14.19 23.11
N SER A 262 2.99 -14.18 23.64
CA SER A 262 2.30 -15.39 24.12
C SER A 262 1.54 -16.15 23.02
N LEU A 263 1.11 -15.46 21.97
CA LEU A 263 0.19 -15.97 20.94
C LEU A 263 0.91 -16.61 19.75
N VAL A 264 1.99 -15.94 19.28
CA VAL A 264 2.67 -16.30 18.03
C VAL A 264 3.45 -17.61 18.19
N GLN A 265 3.37 -18.45 17.15
CA GLN A 265 4.04 -19.75 17.11
C GLN A 265 4.61 -20.02 15.71
N PRO A 266 5.57 -20.96 15.59
CA PRO A 266 6.08 -21.36 14.28
C PRO A 266 4.96 -21.80 13.34
N GLY A 267 5.03 -21.33 12.07
CA GLY A 267 4.01 -21.53 11.04
C GLY A 267 3.12 -20.31 10.86
N ASP A 268 3.10 -19.35 11.79
CA ASP A 268 2.29 -18.14 11.66
C ASP A 268 2.87 -17.16 10.65
N THR A 269 1.97 -16.44 9.98
CA THR A 269 2.29 -15.27 9.17
C THR A 269 1.65 -14.04 9.81
N LEU A 270 2.44 -13.00 10.05
CA LEU A 270 1.99 -11.75 10.63
C LEU A 270 2.07 -10.63 9.59
N TRP A 271 1.10 -9.72 9.61
CA TRP A 271 1.20 -8.43 8.92
C TRP A 271 0.99 -7.33 9.94
N ILE A 272 1.96 -6.43 10.08
CA ILE A 272 1.91 -5.38 11.09
C ILE A 272 1.93 -4.03 10.39
N LYS A 273 0.81 -3.27 10.51
CA LYS A 273 0.60 -1.99 9.85
C LYS A 273 -0.03 -0.96 10.79
N GLY A 274 0.49 0.26 10.74
CA GLY A 274 -0.03 1.42 11.46
C GLY A 274 0.69 2.68 11.04
N SER A 275 0.16 3.84 11.44
CA SER A 275 0.79 5.14 11.18
C SER A 275 2.14 5.26 11.87
N ARG A 276 3.01 6.10 11.33
CA ARG A 276 4.38 6.32 11.87
C ARG A 276 4.39 6.68 13.35
N GLY A 277 3.41 7.48 13.79
CA GLY A 277 3.27 7.89 15.20
C GLY A 277 3.01 6.72 16.16
N MET A 278 2.51 5.57 15.67
CA MET A 278 2.30 4.38 16.49
C MET A 278 3.59 3.67 16.87
N LYS A 279 4.68 3.86 16.13
CA LYS A 279 6.00 3.26 16.36
C LYS A 279 5.94 1.74 16.55
N LEU A 280 5.21 1.04 15.68
CA LEU A 280 5.03 -0.42 15.78
C LEU A 280 6.31 -1.22 15.53
N GLU A 281 7.38 -0.59 15.06
CA GLU A 281 8.73 -1.16 15.02
C GLU A 281 9.26 -1.59 16.38
N GLU A 282 8.80 -0.97 17.47
CA GLU A 282 9.16 -1.37 18.84
C GLU A 282 8.55 -2.74 19.18
N VAL A 283 7.32 -3.00 18.72
CA VAL A 283 6.66 -4.32 18.85
C VAL A 283 7.42 -5.37 18.05
N LEU A 284 7.83 -5.03 16.80
CA LEU A 284 8.64 -5.92 15.96
C LEU A 284 9.96 -6.29 16.62
N SER A 285 10.68 -5.31 17.18
CA SER A 285 11.96 -5.55 17.86
C SER A 285 11.82 -6.56 18.99
N ARG A 286 10.81 -6.41 19.85
CA ARG A 286 10.52 -7.34 20.94
C ARG A 286 10.10 -8.73 20.45
N LEU A 287 9.33 -8.79 19.34
CA LEU A 287 8.97 -10.07 18.72
C LEU A 287 10.21 -10.81 18.21
N TYR A 288 11.17 -10.10 17.63
CA TYR A 288 12.40 -10.67 17.08
C TYR A 288 13.41 -11.08 18.15
N GLU A 289 13.35 -10.54 19.35
CA GLU A 289 14.14 -11.02 20.49
C GLU A 289 13.72 -12.44 20.91
N ARG A 290 12.45 -12.79 20.71
CA ARG A 290 11.91 -14.12 21.05
C ARG A 290 12.17 -15.16 19.93
N PHE A 291 12.08 -14.74 18.69
CA PHE A 291 12.21 -15.58 17.49
C PHE A 291 13.50 -15.25 16.72
#